data_28689792689db540ece04b992455bb96
#
_entry.id   28689792689db540ece04b992455bb96
#
_cell.length_a   1.000
_cell.length_b   1.000
_cell.length_c   1.000
_cell.angle_alpha   90.00
_cell.angle_beta   90.00
_cell.angle_gamma   90.00
#
_symmetry.space_group_name_H-M   'P 1'
#
loop_
_entity.id
_entity.type
_entity.pdbx_description
1 polymer ?
#
loop_
_entity_poly.entity_id
_entity_poly.type
_entity_poly.pdbx_seq_one_letter_code
_entity_poly.pdbx_strand_id
1 'polypeptide(L)'
;MFTLTILYKYILHNMSETETNIQWSQQIDQMLASWCDNAKCFEYMHNESYDYNSTQSRKMTMFITILTALTGTMNIGIGNIAISGFQLSWVFGGLTVLTSMATMIQDKLGYAQNSEAHKRFCNTWGQIRRRIESELILPYGSRKDCSSFLKLVRSDIDQVSSDGNTRISHIVKQQCFEKFKQIPNFDIPDICGQMEHTRVYVNNELDHHVVSNENDLQKPLVINEVK
;
A
#
# COMPACT_ATOMS: atom_id res chain seq x y z
N MET A 1 -37.72 -27.16 24.01
CA MET A 1 -36.32 -26.67 23.88
C MET A 1 -35.62 -27.22 22.65
N PHE A 2 -35.83 -28.46 22.23
CA PHE A 2 -35.22 -29.08 21.04
C PHE A 2 -35.66 -28.49 19.70
N THR A 3 -36.89 -28.03 19.57
CA THR A 3 -37.43 -27.46 18.31
C THR A 3 -36.81 -26.08 17.93
N LEU A 4 -36.50 -25.24 18.92
CA LEU A 4 -35.88 -23.95 18.69
C LEU A 4 -34.41 -24.06 18.21
N THR A 5 -33.70 -25.08 18.69
CA THR A 5 -32.31 -25.34 18.29
C THR A 5 -32.20 -25.85 16.85
N ILE A 6 -33.18 -26.66 16.42
CA ILE A 6 -33.26 -27.19 15.05
C ILE A 6 -33.64 -26.05 14.08
N LEU A 7 -34.61 -25.20 14.47
CA LEU A 7 -35.01 -24.04 13.66
C LEU A 7 -33.87 -23.03 13.51
N TYR A 8 -33.14 -22.76 14.59
CA TYR A 8 -31.98 -21.89 14.58
C TYR A 8 -30.83 -22.42 13.69
N LYS A 9 -30.61 -23.75 13.76
CA LYS A 9 -29.61 -24.42 12.91
C LYS A 9 -30.03 -24.46 11.43
N TYR A 10 -31.35 -24.61 11.16
CA TYR A 10 -31.92 -24.55 9.81
C TYR A 10 -31.84 -23.12 9.22
N ILE A 11 -32.13 -22.10 10.04
CA ILE A 11 -31.97 -20.67 9.65
C ILE A 11 -30.52 -20.32 9.40
N LEU A 12 -29.59 -20.76 10.26
CA LEU A 12 -28.17 -20.56 10.06
C LEU A 12 -27.64 -21.28 8.80
N HIS A 13 -28.13 -22.48 8.54
CA HIS A 13 -27.77 -23.24 7.33
C HIS A 13 -28.29 -22.56 6.07
N ASN A 14 -29.54 -22.09 6.05
CA ASN A 14 -30.09 -21.35 4.91
C ASN A 14 -29.55 -19.95 4.76
N MET A 15 -29.09 -19.27 5.83
CA MET A 15 -28.39 -18.00 5.75
C MET A 15 -26.96 -18.14 5.22
N SER A 16 -26.34 -19.33 5.35
CA SER A 16 -25.03 -19.61 4.78
C SER A 16 -25.09 -19.97 3.28
N GLU A 17 -26.25 -20.36 2.76
CA GLU A 17 -26.45 -20.77 1.36
C GLU A 17 -26.83 -19.62 0.41
N THR A 18 -27.09 -18.40 0.91
CA THR A 18 -27.19 -17.20 0.08
C THR A 18 -25.85 -16.50 -0.09
N GLU A 19 -24.75 -17.24 -0.20
CA GLU A 19 -23.57 -16.70 -0.88
C GLU A 19 -23.96 -16.52 -2.34
N THR A 20 -24.30 -15.30 -2.72
CA THR A 20 -24.42 -14.91 -4.12
C THR A 20 -23.15 -15.36 -4.82
N ASN A 21 -23.27 -16.38 -5.65
CA ASN A 21 -22.15 -16.96 -6.39
C ASN A 21 -21.70 -15.90 -7.42
N ILE A 22 -20.77 -15.03 -6.99
CA ILE A 22 -20.21 -13.97 -7.83
C ILE A 22 -19.38 -14.66 -8.90
N GLN A 23 -19.79 -14.52 -10.15
CA GLN A 23 -19.07 -15.08 -11.29
C GLN A 23 -18.05 -14.05 -11.83
N TRP A 24 -16.98 -14.58 -12.44
CA TRP A 24 -15.99 -13.75 -13.13
C TRP A 24 -16.66 -12.95 -14.26
N SER A 25 -16.36 -11.66 -14.31
CA SER A 25 -16.85 -10.73 -15.32
C SER A 25 -15.79 -9.71 -15.67
N GLN A 26 -15.95 -9.04 -16.81
CA GLN A 26 -15.04 -7.99 -17.24
C GLN A 26 -14.92 -6.85 -16.18
N GLN A 27 -16.00 -6.55 -15.45
CA GLN A 27 -15.98 -5.52 -14.41
C GLN A 27 -15.12 -5.93 -13.22
N ILE A 28 -15.17 -7.22 -12.83
CA ILE A 28 -14.32 -7.76 -11.76
C ILE A 28 -12.86 -7.76 -12.20
N ASP A 29 -12.58 -8.11 -13.45
CA ASP A 29 -11.23 -8.06 -14.00
C ASP A 29 -10.66 -6.63 -13.98
N GLN A 30 -11.46 -5.62 -14.37
CA GLN A 30 -11.07 -4.22 -14.31
C GLN A 30 -10.82 -3.74 -12.88
N MET A 31 -11.68 -4.12 -11.93
CA MET A 31 -11.51 -3.80 -10.52
C MET A 31 -10.22 -4.42 -9.95
N LEU A 32 -9.97 -5.69 -10.24
CA LEU A 32 -8.75 -6.38 -9.80
C LEU A 32 -7.49 -5.81 -10.48
N ALA A 33 -7.59 -5.39 -11.75
CA ALA A 33 -6.51 -4.70 -12.44
C ALA A 33 -6.19 -3.36 -11.75
N SER A 34 -7.19 -2.58 -11.37
CA SER A 34 -7.03 -1.36 -10.57
C SER A 34 -6.36 -1.64 -9.22
N TRP A 35 -6.79 -2.66 -8.49
CA TRP A 35 -6.13 -3.05 -7.24
C TRP A 35 -4.69 -3.50 -7.44
N CYS A 36 -4.41 -4.17 -8.55
CA CYS A 36 -3.06 -4.57 -8.93
C CYS A 36 -2.16 -3.37 -9.22
N ASP A 37 -2.67 -2.37 -9.93
CA ASP A 37 -1.94 -1.13 -10.23
C ASP A 37 -1.67 -0.32 -8.96
N ASN A 38 -2.65 -0.24 -8.06
CA ASN A 38 -2.47 0.34 -6.73
C ASN A 38 -1.39 -0.40 -5.94
N ALA A 39 -1.40 -1.75 -5.97
CA ALA A 39 -0.38 -2.55 -5.31
C ALA A 39 1.04 -2.31 -5.89
N LYS A 40 1.17 -2.11 -7.21
CA LYS A 40 2.45 -1.72 -7.86
C LYS A 40 2.94 -0.37 -7.37
N CYS A 41 2.05 0.60 -7.23
CA CYS A 41 2.40 1.92 -6.71
C CYS A 41 2.87 1.84 -5.24
N PHE A 42 2.16 1.10 -4.38
CA PHE A 42 2.57 0.92 -2.99
C PHE A 42 3.88 0.14 -2.87
N GLU A 43 4.06 -0.93 -3.65
CA GLU A 43 5.33 -1.68 -3.72
C GLU A 43 6.49 -0.73 -4.08
N TYR A 44 6.31 0.10 -5.11
CA TYR A 44 7.30 1.09 -5.53
C TYR A 44 7.60 2.11 -4.43
N MET A 45 6.57 2.73 -3.85
CA MET A 45 6.74 3.75 -2.81
C MET A 45 7.44 3.20 -1.57
N HIS A 46 7.12 1.99 -1.16
CA HIS A 46 7.78 1.35 -0.04
C HIS A 46 9.21 0.94 -0.37
N ASN A 47 9.51 0.54 -1.60
CA ASN A 47 10.88 0.26 -2.03
C ASN A 47 11.76 1.51 -2.01
N GLU A 48 11.29 2.63 -2.58
CA GLU A 48 12.03 3.90 -2.55
C GLU A 48 12.25 4.40 -1.11
N SER A 49 11.23 4.25 -0.25
CA SER A 49 11.34 4.62 1.16
C SER A 49 12.32 3.72 1.92
N TYR A 50 12.37 2.42 1.59
CA TYR A 50 13.36 1.47 2.11
C TYR A 50 14.77 1.90 1.72
N ASP A 51 15.03 2.16 0.46
CA ASP A 51 16.35 2.52 -0.06
C ASP A 51 16.85 3.82 0.58
N TYR A 52 15.99 4.82 0.72
CA TYR A 52 16.32 6.06 1.42
C TYR A 52 16.70 5.81 2.88
N ASN A 53 15.83 5.15 3.66
CA ASN A 53 16.05 4.91 5.08
C ASN A 53 17.26 4.00 5.34
N SER A 54 17.45 2.96 4.54
CA SER A 54 18.59 2.05 4.60
C SER A 54 19.91 2.78 4.34
N THR A 55 19.93 3.66 3.33
CA THR A 55 21.10 4.47 3.00
C THR A 55 21.44 5.45 4.13
N GLN A 56 20.45 6.13 4.70
CA GLN A 56 20.68 7.05 5.83
C GLN A 56 21.15 6.31 7.09
N SER A 57 20.51 5.16 7.40
CA SER A 57 20.94 4.32 8.51
C SER A 57 22.40 3.91 8.38
N ARG A 58 22.81 3.42 7.20
CA ARG A 58 24.19 3.00 6.93
C ARG A 58 25.19 4.16 7.07
N LYS A 59 24.86 5.34 6.53
CA LYS A 59 25.72 6.54 6.67
C LYS A 59 25.91 6.94 8.12
N MET A 60 24.82 6.99 8.89
CA MET A 60 24.86 7.35 10.32
C MET A 60 25.65 6.33 11.11
N THR A 61 25.41 5.02 10.90
CA THR A 61 26.14 3.95 11.56
C THR A 61 27.64 4.03 11.26
N MET A 62 28.03 4.21 10.01
CA MET A 62 29.44 4.37 9.63
C MET A 62 30.09 5.58 10.32
N PHE A 63 29.41 6.73 10.31
CA PHE A 63 29.90 7.92 10.99
C PHE A 63 30.12 7.72 12.48
N ILE A 64 29.14 7.15 13.18
CA ILE A 64 29.25 6.86 14.62
C ILE A 64 30.35 5.83 14.90
N THR A 65 30.46 4.78 14.08
CA THR A 65 31.50 3.76 14.22
C THR A 65 32.90 4.35 14.11
N ILE A 66 33.13 5.24 13.14
CA ILE A 66 34.41 5.92 12.97
C ILE A 66 34.72 6.81 14.18
N LEU A 67 33.74 7.61 14.64
CA LEU A 67 33.91 8.43 15.84
C LEU A 67 34.23 7.60 17.08
N THR A 68 33.51 6.49 17.28
CA THR A 68 33.73 5.59 18.41
C THR A 68 35.10 4.93 18.36
N ALA A 69 35.54 4.50 17.18
CA ALA A 69 36.88 3.91 16.99
C ALA A 69 37.99 4.92 17.31
N LEU A 70 37.85 6.17 16.83
CA LEU A 70 38.80 7.25 17.12
C LEU A 70 38.84 7.56 18.62
N THR A 71 37.70 7.73 19.28
CA THR A 71 37.66 8.02 20.72
C THR A 71 38.18 6.86 21.56
N GLY A 72 37.88 5.61 21.19
CA GLY A 72 38.33 4.43 21.90
C GLY A 72 39.84 4.24 21.84
N THR A 73 40.44 4.33 20.67
CA THR A 73 41.91 4.18 20.49
C THR A 73 42.71 5.28 21.19
N MET A 74 42.18 6.48 21.18
CA MET A 74 42.87 7.64 21.80
C MET A 74 42.81 7.60 23.32
N ASN A 75 41.75 7.08 23.94
CA ASN A 75 41.65 6.93 25.38
C ASN A 75 42.72 5.96 25.94
N ILE A 76 43.16 4.97 25.16
CA ILE A 76 44.16 3.99 25.58
C ILE A 76 45.60 4.58 25.48
N GLY A 77 45.84 5.44 24.48
CA GLY A 77 47.21 5.88 24.14
C GLY A 77 47.67 7.20 24.75
N ILE A 78 46.77 8.09 25.15
CA ILE A 78 47.09 9.50 25.37
C ILE A 78 46.69 10.01 26.77
N GLY A 79 46.58 9.15 27.76
CA GLY A 79 46.02 9.45 29.06
C GLY A 79 46.61 10.68 29.81
N ASN A 80 47.84 11.18 29.46
CA ASN A 80 48.50 12.30 30.15
C ASN A 80 49.37 13.17 29.23
N ILE A 81 49.13 13.25 27.95
CA ILE A 81 49.91 14.09 27.05
C ILE A 81 49.33 15.50 27.03
N ALA A 82 50.08 16.48 27.56
CA ALA A 82 49.80 17.91 27.38
C ALA A 82 50.63 18.46 26.23
N ILE A 83 49.99 19.03 25.21
CA ILE A 83 50.64 19.74 24.12
C ILE A 83 50.40 21.24 24.32
N SER A 84 51.48 21.99 24.53
CA SER A 84 51.45 23.46 24.68
C SER A 84 50.47 23.96 25.76
N GLY A 85 50.38 23.30 26.92
CA GLY A 85 49.51 23.72 28.02
C GLY A 85 48.01 23.36 27.84
N PHE A 86 47.62 22.74 26.73
CA PHE A 86 46.27 22.28 26.49
C PHE A 86 46.17 20.79 26.78
N GLN A 87 45.29 20.44 27.71
CA GLN A 87 45.05 19.01 28.06
C GLN A 87 44.19 18.35 26.96
N LEU A 88 44.80 17.42 26.24
CA LEU A 88 44.14 16.67 25.15
C LEU A 88 42.91 15.92 25.62
N SER A 89 42.82 15.59 26.91
CA SER A 89 41.69 14.93 27.57
C SER A 89 40.37 15.69 27.40
N TRP A 90 40.34 17.02 27.31
CA TRP A 90 39.15 17.82 27.09
C TRP A 90 38.60 17.62 25.69
N VAL A 91 39.47 17.48 24.68
CA VAL A 91 39.07 17.22 23.29
C VAL A 91 38.37 15.85 23.18
N PHE A 92 38.97 14.85 23.84
CA PHE A 92 38.37 13.48 23.83
C PHE A 92 37.08 13.39 24.61
N GLY A 93 36.99 14.08 25.75
CA GLY A 93 35.75 14.22 26.50
C GLY A 93 34.64 14.83 25.64
N GLY A 94 34.95 15.94 24.92
CA GLY A 94 34.02 16.56 23.99
C GLY A 94 33.61 15.64 22.84
N LEU A 95 34.57 14.89 22.26
CA LEU A 95 34.27 13.93 21.20
C LEU A 95 33.40 12.78 21.66
N THR A 96 33.60 12.29 22.88
CA THR A 96 32.75 11.26 23.49
C THR A 96 31.30 11.75 23.66
N VAL A 97 31.12 12.99 24.13
CA VAL A 97 29.79 13.62 24.24
C VAL A 97 29.12 13.75 22.87
N LEU A 98 29.86 14.21 21.85
CA LEU A 98 29.33 14.29 20.46
C LEU A 98 28.91 12.92 19.91
N THR A 99 29.72 11.87 20.16
CA THR A 99 29.39 10.51 19.74
C THR A 99 28.11 10.01 20.44
N SER A 100 27.97 10.27 21.74
CA SER A 100 26.77 9.91 22.49
C SER A 100 25.53 10.65 21.98
N MET A 101 25.64 11.94 21.66
CA MET A 101 24.58 12.72 21.05
C MET A 101 24.18 12.17 19.67
N ALA A 102 25.17 11.85 18.82
CA ALA A 102 24.92 11.29 17.50
C ALA A 102 24.20 9.94 17.56
N THR A 103 24.56 9.08 18.52
CA THR A 103 23.88 7.80 18.76
C THR A 103 22.43 8.03 19.20
N MET A 104 22.19 8.94 20.14
CA MET A 104 20.84 9.29 20.58
C MET A 104 19.97 9.82 19.43
N ILE A 105 20.53 10.65 18.56
CA ILE A 105 19.85 11.17 17.36
C ILE A 105 19.53 10.02 16.40
N GLN A 106 20.47 9.11 16.15
CA GLN A 106 20.25 7.94 15.31
C GLN A 106 19.08 7.09 15.80
N ASP A 107 19.06 6.81 17.10
CA ASP A 107 17.98 6.02 17.74
C ASP A 107 16.63 6.73 17.63
N LYS A 108 16.62 8.06 17.80
CA LYS A 108 15.40 8.88 17.70
C LYS A 108 14.85 8.96 16.29
N LEU A 109 15.73 9.04 15.28
CA LEU A 109 15.33 9.07 13.87
C LEU A 109 14.80 7.72 13.38
N GLY A 110 15.23 6.62 13.98
CA GLY A 110 14.70 5.29 13.73
C GLY A 110 14.86 4.80 12.28
N TYR A 111 15.88 5.25 11.55
CA TYR A 111 16.06 4.89 10.15
C TYR A 111 16.15 3.38 9.91
N ALA A 112 16.78 2.63 10.80
CA ALA A 112 16.89 1.18 10.68
C ALA A 112 15.52 0.51 10.82
N GLN A 113 14.73 0.87 11.82
CA GLN A 113 13.39 0.35 12.06
C GLN A 113 12.43 0.70 10.92
N ASN A 114 12.48 1.96 10.45
CA ASN A 114 11.68 2.42 9.32
C ASN A 114 12.06 1.66 8.03
N SER A 115 13.34 1.42 7.79
CA SER A 115 13.83 0.64 6.66
C SER A 115 13.23 -0.78 6.68
N GLU A 116 13.33 -1.49 7.80
CA GLU A 116 12.78 -2.85 7.93
C GLU A 116 11.25 -2.89 7.78
N ALA A 117 10.55 -1.87 8.30
CA ALA A 117 9.12 -1.75 8.12
C ALA A 117 8.75 -1.57 6.64
N HIS A 118 9.39 -0.63 5.94
CA HIS A 118 9.16 -0.41 4.51
C HIS A 118 9.48 -1.65 3.67
N LYS A 119 10.55 -2.39 3.99
CA LYS A 119 10.89 -3.65 3.32
C LYS A 119 9.78 -4.70 3.46
N ARG A 120 9.20 -4.85 4.66
CA ARG A 120 8.08 -5.77 4.89
C ARG A 120 6.88 -5.37 4.05
N PHE A 121 6.47 -4.09 4.07
CA PHE A 121 5.34 -3.62 3.26
C PHE A 121 5.59 -3.76 1.77
N CYS A 122 6.78 -3.46 1.27
CA CYS A 122 7.16 -3.68 -0.12
C CYS A 122 6.95 -5.16 -0.52
N ASN A 123 7.43 -6.10 0.30
CA ASN A 123 7.26 -7.52 0.05
C ASN A 123 5.78 -7.95 0.06
N THR A 124 4.99 -7.45 1.00
CA THR A 124 3.56 -7.80 1.12
C THR A 124 2.76 -7.26 -0.06
N TRP A 125 2.94 -5.99 -0.45
CA TRP A 125 2.33 -5.42 -1.64
C TRP A 125 2.74 -6.16 -2.92
N GLY A 126 4.02 -6.53 -3.03
CA GLY A 126 4.50 -7.36 -4.14
C GLY A 126 3.88 -8.77 -4.16
N GLN A 127 3.53 -9.36 -3.02
CA GLN A 127 2.79 -10.63 -2.95
C GLN A 127 1.35 -10.47 -3.43
N ILE A 128 0.66 -9.41 -2.98
CA ILE A 128 -0.72 -9.09 -3.42
C ILE A 128 -0.75 -8.90 -4.94
N ARG A 129 0.15 -8.06 -5.47
CA ARG A 129 0.30 -7.84 -6.90
C ARG A 129 0.46 -9.14 -7.68
N ARG A 130 1.45 -9.97 -7.35
CA ARG A 130 1.71 -11.24 -8.03
C ARG A 130 0.53 -12.22 -7.94
N ARG A 131 -0.18 -12.24 -6.83
CA ARG A 131 -1.38 -13.07 -6.64
C ARG A 131 -2.49 -12.66 -7.61
N ILE A 132 -2.75 -11.35 -7.74
CA ILE A 132 -3.75 -10.84 -8.67
C ILE A 132 -3.31 -11.09 -10.13
N GLU A 133 -2.08 -10.75 -10.49
CA GLU A 133 -1.56 -10.94 -11.85
C GLU A 133 -1.61 -12.42 -12.27
N SER A 134 -1.23 -13.34 -11.37
CA SER A 134 -1.25 -14.78 -11.68
C SER A 134 -2.65 -15.33 -11.90
N GLU A 135 -3.69 -14.75 -11.29
CA GLU A 135 -5.07 -15.17 -11.49
C GLU A 135 -5.68 -14.56 -12.74
N LEU A 136 -5.41 -13.26 -12.98
CA LEU A 136 -5.94 -12.54 -14.15
C LEU A 136 -5.41 -13.05 -15.50
N ILE A 137 -4.21 -13.62 -15.53
CA ILE A 137 -3.64 -14.20 -16.76
C ILE A 137 -4.31 -15.50 -17.18
N LEU A 138 -5.05 -16.16 -16.28
CA LEU A 138 -5.73 -17.41 -16.56
C LEU A 138 -7.07 -17.17 -17.26
N PRO A 139 -7.50 -18.08 -18.16
CA PRO A 139 -8.85 -18.06 -18.71
C PRO A 139 -9.88 -18.34 -17.60
N TYR A 140 -11.09 -17.79 -17.70
CA TYR A 140 -12.13 -17.86 -16.66
C TYR A 140 -12.38 -19.28 -16.12
N GLY A 141 -12.41 -20.30 -16.99
CA GLY A 141 -12.64 -21.68 -16.58
C GLY A 141 -11.52 -22.33 -15.76
N SER A 142 -10.33 -21.72 -15.72
CA SER A 142 -9.16 -22.22 -14.96
C SER A 142 -8.88 -21.39 -13.70
N ARG A 143 -9.65 -20.32 -13.48
CA ARG A 143 -9.53 -19.45 -12.30
C ARG A 143 -10.17 -20.09 -11.08
N LYS A 144 -9.71 -19.68 -9.91
CA LYS A 144 -10.33 -20.01 -8.63
C LYS A 144 -11.77 -19.47 -8.56
N ASP A 145 -12.54 -19.94 -7.58
CA ASP A 145 -13.83 -19.36 -7.29
C ASP A 145 -13.70 -17.84 -7.05
N CYS A 146 -14.51 -17.06 -7.77
CA CYS A 146 -14.42 -15.61 -7.79
C CYS A 146 -14.68 -15.00 -6.41
N SER A 147 -15.72 -15.46 -5.70
CA SER A 147 -16.10 -14.95 -4.38
C SER A 147 -14.99 -15.17 -3.36
N SER A 148 -14.43 -16.39 -3.32
CA SER A 148 -13.33 -16.75 -2.43
C SER A 148 -12.05 -15.97 -2.73
N PHE A 149 -11.74 -15.78 -4.02
CA PHE A 149 -10.57 -15.02 -4.43
C PHE A 149 -10.67 -13.54 -4.04
N LEU A 150 -11.84 -12.92 -4.29
CA LEU A 150 -12.08 -11.52 -3.90
C LEU A 150 -12.00 -11.31 -2.39
N LYS A 151 -12.60 -12.22 -1.60
CA LYS A 151 -12.51 -12.17 -0.13
C LYS A 151 -11.05 -12.24 0.34
N LEU A 152 -10.26 -13.13 -0.26
CA LEU A 152 -8.84 -13.30 0.07
C LEU A 152 -8.04 -12.03 -0.25
N VAL A 153 -8.14 -11.50 -1.47
CA VAL A 153 -7.39 -10.30 -1.89
C VAL A 153 -7.78 -9.09 -1.04
N ARG A 154 -9.09 -8.91 -0.78
CA ARG A 154 -9.57 -7.82 0.09
C ARG A 154 -9.01 -7.94 1.50
N SER A 155 -9.04 -9.15 2.09
CA SER A 155 -8.46 -9.40 3.41
C SER A 155 -6.97 -9.08 3.46
N ASP A 156 -6.20 -9.45 2.41
CA ASP A 156 -4.78 -9.13 2.33
C ASP A 156 -4.53 -7.62 2.26
N ILE A 157 -5.33 -6.89 1.47
CA ILE A 157 -5.24 -5.42 1.35
C ILE A 157 -5.62 -4.75 2.68
N ASP A 158 -6.70 -5.18 3.32
CA ASP A 158 -7.16 -4.65 4.60
C ASP A 158 -6.10 -4.88 5.70
N GLN A 159 -5.49 -6.07 5.73
CA GLN A 159 -4.44 -6.39 6.68
C GLN A 159 -3.21 -5.48 6.48
N VAL A 160 -2.69 -5.35 5.27
CA VAL A 160 -1.51 -4.51 5.03
C VAL A 160 -1.81 -3.03 5.25
N SER A 161 -3.04 -2.59 5.00
CA SER A 161 -3.47 -1.20 5.23
C SER A 161 -3.61 -0.89 6.73
N SER A 162 -4.07 -1.84 7.54
CA SER A 162 -4.20 -1.67 8.99
C SER A 162 -2.86 -1.70 9.73
N ASP A 163 -1.90 -2.50 9.26
CA ASP A 163 -0.55 -2.58 9.82
C ASP A 163 0.32 -1.35 9.47
N GLY A 164 -0.15 -0.52 8.54
CA GLY A 164 0.61 0.51 7.86
C GLY A 164 0.73 1.86 8.56
N ASN A 165 1.29 1.92 9.78
CA ASN A 165 1.65 3.21 10.38
C ASN A 165 2.96 3.81 9.84
N THR A 166 3.50 3.26 8.75
CA THR A 166 4.77 3.70 8.16
C THR A 166 4.51 4.83 7.17
N ARG A 167 4.87 6.05 7.56
CA ARG A 167 4.62 7.27 6.78
C ARG A 167 5.49 7.30 5.52
N ILE A 168 4.86 7.30 4.35
CA ILE A 168 5.52 7.54 3.06
C ILE A 168 5.72 9.05 2.88
N SER A 169 6.94 9.45 2.50
CA SER A 169 7.29 10.86 2.25
C SER A 169 6.51 11.41 1.05
N HIS A 170 6.17 12.71 1.11
CA HIS A 170 5.52 13.41 -0.01
C HIS A 170 6.37 13.35 -1.29
N ILE A 171 7.69 13.41 -1.17
CA ILE A 171 8.62 13.32 -2.31
C ILE A 171 8.44 11.97 -3.03
N VAL A 172 8.36 10.87 -2.28
CA VAL A 172 8.19 9.52 -2.86
C VAL A 172 6.82 9.38 -3.52
N LYS A 173 5.77 9.95 -2.93
CA LYS A 173 4.43 9.98 -3.55
C LYS A 173 4.42 10.72 -4.88
N GLN A 174 5.07 11.87 -4.93
CA GLN A 174 5.21 12.65 -6.15
C GLN A 174 6.05 11.91 -7.22
N GLN A 175 7.14 11.25 -6.83
CA GLN A 175 7.92 10.41 -7.74
C GLN A 175 7.11 9.25 -8.30
N CYS A 176 6.29 8.62 -7.47
CA CYS A 176 5.36 7.57 -7.90
C CYS A 176 4.39 8.10 -8.96
N PHE A 177 3.73 9.22 -8.69
CA PHE A 177 2.83 9.88 -9.62
C PHE A 177 3.52 10.18 -10.96
N GLU A 178 4.67 10.84 -10.93
CA GLU A 178 5.42 11.20 -12.14
C GLU A 178 5.86 9.98 -12.96
N LYS A 179 6.19 8.88 -12.29
CA LYS A 179 6.61 7.63 -12.94
C LYS A 179 5.46 6.93 -13.66
N PHE A 180 4.28 6.85 -13.02
CA PHE A 180 3.18 6.04 -13.51
C PHE A 180 2.16 6.81 -14.37
N LYS A 181 2.09 8.15 -14.25
CA LYS A 181 1.16 8.98 -15.06
C LYS A 181 1.33 8.87 -16.58
N GLN A 182 2.49 8.39 -17.04
CA GLN A 182 2.78 8.24 -18.47
C GLN A 182 2.26 6.91 -19.03
N ILE A 183 1.84 5.98 -18.18
CA ILE A 183 1.34 4.68 -18.61
C ILE A 183 -0.16 4.83 -18.90
N PRO A 184 -0.61 4.57 -20.16
CA PRO A 184 -2.01 4.70 -20.49
C PRO A 184 -2.86 3.70 -19.72
N ASN A 185 -4.02 4.15 -19.23
CA ASN A 185 -4.99 3.36 -18.45
C ASN A 185 -4.44 2.75 -17.13
N PHE A 186 -3.36 3.31 -16.61
CA PHE A 186 -2.83 2.89 -15.31
C PHE A 186 -3.56 3.63 -14.18
N ASP A 187 -4.06 2.87 -13.20
CA ASP A 187 -4.82 3.40 -12.07
C ASP A 187 -3.87 3.78 -10.93
N ILE A 188 -3.68 5.09 -10.73
CA ILE A 188 -2.78 5.62 -9.70
C ILE A 188 -3.56 5.83 -8.41
N PRO A 189 -3.09 5.33 -7.25
CA PRO A 189 -3.80 5.50 -5.98
C PRO A 189 -3.94 6.98 -5.60
N ASP A 190 -5.08 7.32 -5.02
CA ASP A 190 -5.44 8.67 -4.56
C ASP A 190 -4.38 9.34 -3.69
N ILE A 191 -3.62 8.54 -2.94
CA ILE A 191 -2.53 9.02 -2.08
C ILE A 191 -1.40 9.70 -2.86
N CYS A 192 -1.26 9.41 -4.14
CA CYS A 192 -0.22 9.94 -5.03
C CYS A 192 -0.72 11.05 -5.96
N GLY A 193 -2.02 11.12 -6.24
CA GLY A 193 -2.62 12.00 -7.24
C GLY A 193 -3.85 12.75 -6.76
N GLN A 194 -4.78 12.98 -7.67
CA GLN A 194 -6.08 13.57 -7.39
C GLN A 194 -7.04 12.47 -6.94
N MET A 195 -7.90 12.77 -5.97
CA MET A 195 -8.96 11.86 -5.57
C MET A 195 -9.94 11.65 -6.72
N GLU A 196 -10.24 10.41 -7.04
CA GLU A 196 -11.24 10.02 -8.01
C GLU A 196 -12.57 9.68 -7.33
N HIS A 197 -13.67 9.80 -8.09
CA HIS A 197 -14.98 9.37 -7.62
C HIS A 197 -15.05 7.85 -7.53
N THR A 198 -15.76 7.36 -6.51
CA THR A 198 -16.03 5.92 -6.36
C THR A 198 -16.76 5.41 -7.58
N ARG A 199 -16.24 4.35 -8.19
CA ARG A 199 -16.87 3.68 -9.34
C ARG A 199 -18.02 2.79 -8.84
N VAL A 200 -19.20 2.99 -9.43
CA VAL A 200 -20.41 2.23 -9.09
C VAL A 200 -20.70 1.26 -10.24
N TYR A 201 -21.25 0.09 -9.91
CA TYR A 201 -21.75 -0.86 -10.89
C TYR A 201 -22.83 -0.21 -11.78
N VAL A 202 -22.63 -0.23 -13.07
CA VAL A 202 -23.62 0.22 -14.08
C VAL A 202 -24.15 -1.02 -14.78
N ASN A 203 -25.48 -1.28 -14.62
CA ASN A 203 -26.14 -2.34 -15.34
C ASN A 203 -26.55 -1.84 -16.74
N ASN A 204 -25.71 -2.06 -17.73
CA ASN A 204 -25.96 -1.62 -19.10
C ASN A 204 -27.21 -2.26 -19.72
N GLU A 205 -27.74 -3.37 -19.18
CA GLU A 205 -28.97 -3.99 -19.69
C GLU A 205 -30.23 -3.16 -19.37
N LEU A 206 -30.24 -2.41 -18.26
CA LEU A 206 -31.38 -1.56 -17.87
C LEU A 206 -31.42 -0.26 -18.69
N ASP A 207 -30.26 0.29 -19.09
CA ASP A 207 -30.21 1.54 -19.85
C ASP A 207 -30.74 1.39 -21.28
N HIS A 208 -30.60 0.20 -21.89
CA HIS A 208 -31.19 -0.06 -23.21
C HIS A 208 -32.72 -0.11 -23.20
N HIS A 209 -33.34 -0.51 -22.08
CA HIS A 209 -34.80 -0.52 -21.93
C HIS A 209 -35.38 0.88 -21.63
N VAL A 210 -34.64 1.73 -20.92
CA VAL A 210 -35.09 3.10 -20.60
C VAL A 210 -35.03 3.98 -21.84
N VAL A 211 -33.94 3.87 -22.63
CA VAL A 211 -33.80 4.66 -23.89
C VAL A 211 -34.81 4.25 -24.95
N SER A 212 -35.20 2.97 -25.03
CA SER A 212 -36.25 2.54 -25.96
C SER A 212 -37.63 3.03 -25.56
N ASN A 213 -37.95 3.20 -24.26
CA ASN A 213 -39.22 3.74 -23.78
C ASN A 213 -39.33 5.26 -23.93
N GLU A 214 -38.25 6.03 -23.84
CA GLU A 214 -38.28 7.49 -24.06
C GLU A 214 -38.48 7.83 -25.53
N ASN A 215 -37.99 7.05 -26.48
CA ASN A 215 -38.21 7.25 -27.91
C ASN A 215 -39.65 6.94 -28.35
N ASP A 216 -40.38 6.09 -27.60
CA ASP A 216 -41.80 5.82 -27.88
C ASP A 216 -42.74 6.93 -27.36
N LEU A 217 -42.30 7.71 -26.36
CA LEU A 217 -43.06 8.85 -25.82
C LEU A 217 -42.99 10.13 -26.64
N GLN A 218 -42.10 10.20 -27.68
CA GLN A 218 -41.91 11.37 -28.53
C GLN A 218 -42.62 11.26 -29.90
N LYS A 219 -43.48 10.25 -30.14
CA LYS A 219 -44.32 10.24 -31.34
C LYS A 219 -45.40 11.33 -31.25
N PRO A 220 -45.43 12.33 -32.13
CA PRO A 220 -46.46 13.37 -32.12
C PRO A 220 -47.82 12.73 -32.40
N LEU A 221 -48.79 13.03 -31.53
CA LEU A 221 -50.20 12.70 -31.72
C LEU A 221 -50.67 13.36 -33.01
N VAL A 222 -50.84 12.57 -34.06
CA VAL A 222 -51.51 13.00 -35.30
C VAL A 222 -53.01 13.12 -34.96
N ILE A 223 -53.48 14.35 -34.73
CA ILE A 223 -54.90 14.67 -34.62
C ILE A 223 -55.47 14.65 -36.04
N ASN A 224 -56.15 13.58 -36.40
CA ASN A 224 -56.99 13.56 -37.60
C ASN A 224 -58.21 14.39 -37.34
N GLU A 225 -58.25 15.61 -37.91
CA GLU A 225 -59.50 16.38 -38.06
C GLU A 225 -60.42 15.64 -39.03
N VAL A 226 -61.57 15.19 -38.53
CA VAL A 226 -62.68 14.68 -39.32
C VAL A 226 -63.47 15.88 -39.86
N LYS A 227 -63.54 15.94 -41.16
CA LYS A 227 -64.43 16.84 -41.89
C LYS A 227 -65.83 16.29 -41.97
#